data_9dbd8a23e966db82071a837265d22664
#
_entry.id   9dbd8a23e966db82071a837265d22664
#
_cell.length_a   1.000
_cell.length_b   1.000
_cell.length_c   1.000
_cell.angle_alpha   90.00
_cell.angle_beta   90.00
_cell.angle_gamma   90.00
#
_symmetry.space_group_name_H-M   'P 1'
#
loop_
_entity.id
_entity.type
_entity.pdbx_description
1 polymer ?
#
loop_
_entity_poly.entity_id
_entity_poly.type
_entity_poly.pdbx_seq_one_letter_code
_entity_poly.pdbx_strand_id
1 'polypeptide(L)'
;MQEPPIKKTKLDLMQSFLKEKPQIPKKPLVWVDCEMTGLDVFGDDNIIEICCIITNEDLDIVDENGYESTIYYPKSRLDKMNEWCIETHGKSGLTDKILANPDRKLSVVEDELLEYIKKYVPEVRTGLLAGNSVHMDRFFMMKEFPKVIDHLHYRNVDVSSIMEFGYRHNPKLMKMFPKKTGAHTAKSDILESIEQLKWYRKYYFKSEEETKETIESLSSELPEEETKDISTETNKE
;
A
#
# COMPACT_ATOMS: atom_id res chain seq x y z
N MET A 1 -40.78 11.28 -29.00
CA MET A 1 -39.99 12.53 -29.09
C MET A 1 -38.77 12.31 -28.20
N GLN A 2 -37.60 12.20 -28.80
CA GLN A 2 -36.33 12.11 -28.04
C GLN A 2 -35.89 13.53 -27.72
N GLU A 3 -35.60 13.80 -26.44
CA GLU A 3 -35.03 15.09 -26.04
C GLU A 3 -33.64 15.28 -26.66
N PRO A 4 -33.29 16.49 -27.16
CA PRO A 4 -31.99 16.76 -27.74
C PRO A 4 -30.89 16.68 -26.64
N PRO A 5 -29.66 16.22 -26.99
CA PRO A 5 -28.57 16.10 -26.04
C PRO A 5 -28.20 17.48 -25.47
N ILE A 6 -28.13 17.58 -24.15
CA ILE A 6 -27.72 18.79 -23.41
C ILE A 6 -26.31 19.18 -23.87
N LYS A 7 -26.14 20.30 -24.55
CA LYS A 7 -24.84 20.86 -24.90
C LYS A 7 -24.14 21.36 -23.65
N LYS A 8 -23.05 20.72 -23.26
CA LYS A 8 -22.18 21.20 -22.16
C LYS A 8 -21.74 22.64 -22.49
N THR A 9 -21.89 23.54 -21.53
CA THR A 9 -21.47 24.95 -21.71
C THR A 9 -19.95 25.07 -21.66
N LYS A 10 -19.41 26.17 -22.16
CA LYS A 10 -17.97 26.46 -22.13
C LYS A 10 -17.45 26.52 -20.67
N LEU A 11 -18.33 26.83 -19.71
CA LEU A 11 -18.07 26.83 -18.27
C LEU A 11 -17.96 25.41 -17.73
N ASP A 12 -18.84 24.49 -18.15
CA ASP A 12 -18.79 23.07 -17.79
C ASP A 12 -17.54 22.39 -18.33
N LEU A 13 -17.09 22.79 -19.52
CA LEU A 13 -15.82 22.36 -20.11
C LEU A 13 -14.62 22.95 -19.35
N MET A 14 -14.66 24.23 -18.98
CA MET A 14 -13.60 24.84 -18.16
C MET A 14 -13.53 24.23 -16.74
N GLN A 15 -14.66 23.93 -16.11
CA GLN A 15 -14.71 23.25 -14.81
C GLN A 15 -14.20 21.80 -14.91
N SER A 16 -14.42 21.10 -16.04
CA SER A 16 -13.83 19.78 -16.25
C SER A 16 -12.32 19.80 -16.53
N PHE A 17 -11.77 20.96 -16.94
CA PHE A 17 -10.33 21.20 -17.10
C PHE A 17 -9.65 21.68 -15.82
N LEU A 18 -10.40 22.22 -14.87
CA LEU A 18 -9.96 22.40 -13.47
C LEU A 18 -10.11 21.02 -12.79
N LYS A 19 -9.30 20.05 -13.22
CA LYS A 19 -9.10 18.83 -12.43
C LYS A 19 -8.73 19.33 -11.05
N GLU A 20 -9.61 19.07 -10.08
CA GLU A 20 -9.29 19.34 -8.67
C GLU A 20 -7.90 18.77 -8.43
N LYS A 21 -7.01 19.61 -7.89
CA LYS A 21 -5.69 19.12 -7.50
C LYS A 21 -5.96 17.93 -6.58
N PRO A 22 -5.25 16.81 -6.77
CA PRO A 22 -5.44 15.66 -5.90
C PRO A 22 -5.31 16.12 -4.46
N GLN A 23 -6.27 15.76 -3.63
CA GLN A 23 -6.23 16.08 -2.22
C GLN A 23 -5.05 15.29 -1.61
N ILE A 24 -4.11 16.01 -1.00
CA ILE A 24 -2.95 15.40 -0.34
C ILE A 24 -3.46 14.75 0.95
N PRO A 25 -3.35 13.43 1.11
CA PRO A 25 -3.80 12.73 2.30
C PRO A 25 -2.90 13.04 3.49
N LYS A 26 -3.49 13.08 4.68
CA LYS A 26 -2.71 13.12 5.91
C LYS A 26 -2.16 11.73 6.23
N LYS A 27 -0.93 11.68 6.79
CA LYS A 27 -0.25 10.43 7.21
C LYS A 27 -0.40 9.30 6.18
N PRO A 28 -0.05 9.52 4.90
CA PRO A 28 -0.34 8.59 3.82
C PRO A 28 0.38 7.25 3.99
N LEU A 29 -0.34 6.16 3.70
CA LEU A 29 0.25 4.84 3.52
C LEU A 29 0.32 4.51 2.03
N VAL A 30 1.50 4.11 1.59
CA VAL A 30 1.80 3.69 0.22
C VAL A 30 1.81 2.16 0.22
N TRP A 31 0.66 1.57 -0.10
CA TRP A 31 0.50 0.12 -0.16
C TRP A 31 1.14 -0.41 -1.43
N VAL A 32 2.01 -1.38 -1.27
CA VAL A 32 2.70 -2.04 -2.38
C VAL A 32 2.61 -3.54 -2.21
N ASP A 33 2.45 -4.21 -3.34
CA ASP A 33 2.60 -5.65 -3.48
C ASP A 33 3.31 -5.92 -4.80
N CYS A 34 4.33 -6.77 -4.76
CA CYS A 34 5.16 -7.13 -5.91
C CYS A 34 5.08 -8.62 -6.17
N GLU A 35 4.97 -8.99 -7.45
CA GLU A 35 5.25 -10.35 -7.89
C GLU A 35 6.72 -10.45 -8.33
N MET A 36 7.39 -11.52 -7.93
CA MET A 36 8.82 -11.70 -8.18
C MET A 36 9.11 -13.02 -8.89
N THR A 37 10.28 -13.13 -9.50
CA THR A 37 10.75 -14.39 -10.09
C THR A 37 11.15 -15.44 -9.06
N GLY A 38 11.27 -15.06 -7.80
CA GLY A 38 11.66 -15.84 -6.65
C GLY A 38 11.93 -14.93 -5.46
N LEU A 39 12.50 -15.43 -4.38
CA LEU A 39 12.70 -14.69 -3.13
C LEU A 39 14.17 -14.40 -2.79
N ASP A 40 15.09 -14.69 -3.71
CA ASP A 40 16.52 -14.40 -3.52
C ASP A 40 16.84 -12.95 -3.93
N VAL A 41 16.65 -12.03 -3.00
CA VAL A 41 16.91 -10.59 -3.20
C VAL A 41 18.37 -10.32 -3.59
N PHE A 42 19.32 -11.05 -3.00
CA PHE A 42 20.76 -10.85 -3.22
C PHE A 42 21.30 -11.62 -4.43
N GLY A 43 20.50 -12.51 -5.00
CA GLY A 43 20.80 -13.23 -6.23
C GLY A 43 20.16 -12.58 -7.45
N ASP A 44 19.68 -13.44 -8.36
CA ASP A 44 19.21 -13.04 -9.68
C ASP A 44 17.68 -12.76 -9.73
N ASP A 45 16.96 -12.89 -8.61
CA ASP A 45 15.52 -12.67 -8.62
C ASP A 45 15.14 -11.20 -8.77
N ASN A 46 14.03 -10.96 -9.45
CA ASN A 46 13.60 -9.65 -9.92
C ASN A 46 12.11 -9.45 -9.70
N ILE A 47 11.68 -8.19 -9.59
CA ILE A 47 10.27 -7.80 -9.62
C ILE A 47 9.78 -7.93 -11.07
N ILE A 48 8.62 -8.57 -11.25
CA ILE A 48 7.98 -8.78 -12.56
C ILE A 48 6.60 -8.13 -12.68
N GLU A 49 5.96 -7.80 -11.55
CA GLU A 49 4.77 -6.96 -11.45
C GLU A 49 4.83 -6.13 -10.18
N ILE A 50 4.28 -4.94 -10.21
CA ILE A 50 4.10 -4.08 -9.04
C ILE A 50 2.73 -3.43 -9.09
N CYS A 51 2.04 -3.45 -7.95
CA CYS A 51 0.83 -2.68 -7.71
C CYS A 51 1.05 -1.71 -6.56
N CYS A 52 0.46 -0.51 -6.66
CA CYS A 52 0.50 0.51 -5.62
C CYS A 52 -0.87 1.18 -5.46
N ILE A 53 -1.33 1.26 -4.21
CA ILE A 53 -2.53 2.00 -3.80
C ILE A 53 -2.11 2.94 -2.67
N ILE A 54 -2.73 4.13 -2.60
CA ILE A 54 -2.46 5.09 -1.54
C ILE A 54 -3.71 5.28 -0.70
N THR A 55 -3.56 5.25 0.63
CA THR A 55 -4.64 5.59 1.58
C THR A 55 -4.25 6.78 2.44
N ASN A 56 -5.27 7.43 3.03
CA ASN A 56 -5.11 8.40 4.10
C ASN A 56 -4.92 7.72 5.47
N GLU A 57 -4.91 8.51 6.55
CA GLU A 57 -4.82 8.04 7.95
C GLU A 57 -5.99 7.14 8.38
N ASP A 58 -7.15 7.28 7.74
CA ASP A 58 -8.35 6.49 8.02
C ASP A 58 -8.43 5.19 7.22
N LEU A 59 -7.42 4.91 6.42
CA LEU A 59 -7.33 3.79 5.48
C LEU A 59 -8.34 3.91 4.32
N ASP A 60 -8.81 5.13 4.01
CA ASP A 60 -9.61 5.37 2.83
C ASP A 60 -8.72 5.47 1.61
N ILE A 61 -9.10 4.81 0.55
CA ILE A 61 -8.36 4.78 -0.71
C ILE A 61 -8.49 6.16 -1.39
N VAL A 62 -7.35 6.76 -1.75
CA VAL A 62 -7.29 8.10 -2.35
C VAL A 62 -7.56 8.04 -3.86
N ASP A 63 -7.18 6.94 -4.51
CA ASP A 63 -7.38 6.70 -5.94
C ASP A 63 -7.73 5.21 -6.16
N GLU A 64 -8.97 4.94 -6.51
CA GLU A 64 -9.50 3.59 -6.75
C GLU A 64 -8.77 2.82 -7.88
N ASN A 65 -8.19 3.56 -8.84
CA ASN A 65 -7.44 2.93 -9.91
C ASN A 65 -6.09 2.40 -9.41
N GLY A 66 -5.41 3.18 -8.55
CA GLY A 66 -4.05 2.88 -8.15
C GLY A 66 -3.06 2.97 -9.31
N TYR A 67 -1.88 2.41 -9.11
CA TYR A 67 -0.88 2.18 -10.15
C TYR A 67 -0.59 0.68 -10.24
N GLU A 68 -0.56 0.13 -11.44
CA GLU A 68 -0.25 -1.28 -11.70
C GLU A 68 0.57 -1.40 -12.98
N SER A 69 1.66 -2.15 -12.94
CA SER A 69 2.47 -2.43 -14.11
C SER A 69 3.22 -3.74 -14.00
N THR A 70 3.36 -4.44 -15.13
CA THR A 70 4.38 -5.49 -15.30
C THR A 70 5.73 -4.87 -15.62
N ILE A 71 6.80 -5.63 -15.35
CA ILE A 71 8.16 -5.33 -15.81
C ILE A 71 8.56 -6.42 -16.80
N TYR A 72 9.00 -5.98 -17.99
CA TYR A 72 9.37 -6.91 -19.05
C TYR A 72 10.67 -7.64 -18.75
N TYR A 73 10.61 -8.97 -18.85
CA TYR A 73 11.76 -9.86 -18.95
C TYR A 73 11.55 -10.83 -20.11
N PRO A 74 12.63 -11.20 -20.83
CA PRO A 74 12.51 -12.16 -21.92
C PRO A 74 12.12 -13.54 -21.39
N LYS A 75 11.45 -14.33 -22.24
CA LYS A 75 11.00 -15.69 -21.88
C LYS A 75 12.13 -16.54 -21.30
N SER A 76 13.35 -16.41 -21.83
CA SER A 76 14.54 -17.14 -21.34
C SER A 76 14.92 -16.82 -19.88
N ARG A 77 14.47 -15.68 -19.33
CA ARG A 77 14.62 -15.34 -17.92
C ARG A 77 13.46 -15.91 -17.10
N LEU A 78 12.24 -15.79 -17.59
CA LEU A 78 11.05 -16.31 -16.91
C LEU A 78 11.06 -17.84 -16.81
N ASP A 79 11.60 -18.53 -17.81
CA ASP A 79 11.76 -20.00 -17.79
C ASP A 79 12.80 -20.49 -16.75
N LYS A 80 13.58 -19.59 -16.14
CA LYS A 80 14.54 -19.91 -15.06
C LYS A 80 13.98 -19.76 -13.66
N MET A 81 12.75 -19.29 -13.52
CA MET A 81 12.06 -19.25 -12.23
C MET A 81 11.93 -20.66 -11.63
N ASN A 82 11.72 -20.75 -10.31
CA ASN A 82 11.40 -22.04 -9.70
C ASN A 82 10.02 -22.55 -10.19
N GLU A 83 9.77 -23.85 -10.02
CA GLU A 83 8.53 -24.50 -10.49
C GLU A 83 7.26 -23.81 -9.96
N TRP A 84 7.28 -23.38 -8.69
CA TRP A 84 6.14 -22.73 -8.07
C TRP A 84 5.82 -21.39 -8.77
N CYS A 85 6.83 -20.55 -9.02
CA CYS A 85 6.66 -19.28 -9.73
C CYS A 85 6.18 -19.50 -11.16
N ILE A 86 6.78 -20.46 -11.89
CA ILE A 86 6.38 -20.79 -13.28
C ILE A 86 4.88 -21.18 -13.30
N GLU A 87 4.48 -22.08 -12.40
CA GLU A 87 3.10 -22.57 -12.33
C GLU A 87 2.13 -21.47 -11.93
N THR A 88 2.44 -20.71 -10.87
CA THR A 88 1.57 -19.68 -10.31
C THR A 88 1.40 -18.51 -11.27
N HIS A 89 2.50 -17.97 -11.80
CA HIS A 89 2.46 -16.86 -12.76
C HIS A 89 1.91 -17.28 -14.13
N GLY A 90 2.07 -18.54 -14.51
CA GLY A 90 1.42 -19.10 -15.70
C GLY A 90 -0.09 -19.19 -15.52
N LYS A 91 -0.57 -19.72 -14.37
CA LYS A 91 -2.03 -19.83 -14.07
C LYS A 91 -2.72 -18.49 -13.93
N SER A 92 -2.08 -17.50 -13.33
CA SER A 92 -2.62 -16.13 -13.23
C SER A 92 -2.60 -15.35 -14.54
N GLY A 93 -1.89 -15.84 -15.56
CA GLY A 93 -1.69 -15.14 -16.85
C GLY A 93 -0.62 -14.05 -16.78
N LEU A 94 0.07 -13.90 -15.64
CA LEU A 94 1.10 -12.85 -15.48
C LEU A 94 2.25 -13.04 -16.47
N THR A 95 2.70 -14.27 -16.69
CA THR A 95 3.78 -14.58 -17.67
C THR A 95 3.42 -14.05 -19.06
N ASP A 96 2.19 -14.28 -19.54
CA ASP A 96 1.75 -13.83 -20.85
C ASP A 96 1.61 -12.29 -20.89
N LYS A 97 1.12 -11.68 -19.81
CA LYS A 97 1.02 -10.22 -19.65
C LYS A 97 2.39 -9.54 -19.73
N ILE A 98 3.43 -10.14 -19.11
CA ILE A 98 4.81 -9.64 -19.18
C ILE A 98 5.34 -9.71 -20.62
N LEU A 99 5.19 -10.85 -21.29
CA LEU A 99 5.70 -11.07 -22.64
C LEU A 99 4.99 -10.22 -23.70
N ALA A 100 3.73 -9.87 -23.47
CA ALA A 100 2.95 -9.00 -24.34
C ALA A 100 3.35 -7.51 -24.27
N ASN A 101 4.13 -7.10 -23.24
CA ASN A 101 4.44 -5.70 -22.97
C ASN A 101 5.96 -5.41 -22.95
N PRO A 102 6.69 -5.56 -24.08
CA PRO A 102 8.15 -5.45 -24.13
C PRO A 102 8.69 -4.05 -23.82
N ASP A 103 7.86 -3.02 -23.89
CA ASP A 103 8.22 -1.62 -23.61
C ASP A 103 8.19 -1.30 -22.10
N ARG A 104 7.66 -2.19 -21.28
CA ARG A 104 7.58 -2.02 -19.82
C ARG A 104 8.93 -2.31 -19.14
N LYS A 105 9.91 -1.46 -19.43
CA LYS A 105 11.25 -1.56 -18.83
C LYS A 105 11.24 -1.12 -17.39
N LEU A 106 12.10 -1.70 -16.58
CA LEU A 106 12.23 -1.39 -15.14
C LEU A 106 12.30 0.13 -14.87
N SER A 107 13.16 0.85 -15.61
CA SER A 107 13.33 2.30 -15.42
C SER A 107 12.07 3.11 -15.76
N VAL A 108 11.29 2.67 -16.75
CA VAL A 108 10.01 3.32 -17.13
C VAL A 108 8.98 3.11 -16.02
N VAL A 109 8.89 1.88 -15.50
CA VAL A 109 7.96 1.54 -14.41
C VAL A 109 8.32 2.27 -13.12
N GLU A 110 9.62 2.36 -12.79
CA GLU A 110 10.09 3.12 -11.64
C GLU A 110 9.71 4.60 -11.72
N ASP A 111 9.95 5.23 -12.88
CA ASP A 111 9.65 6.66 -13.06
C ASP A 111 8.14 6.92 -12.98
N GLU A 112 7.32 6.10 -13.62
CA GLU A 112 5.85 6.22 -13.57
C GLU A 112 5.30 5.98 -12.15
N LEU A 113 5.80 4.96 -11.43
CA LEU A 113 5.42 4.70 -10.06
C LEU A 113 5.78 5.87 -9.15
N LEU A 114 6.98 6.43 -9.31
CA LEU A 114 7.42 7.60 -8.55
C LEU A 114 6.52 8.82 -8.82
N GLU A 115 6.17 9.08 -10.07
CA GLU A 115 5.25 10.17 -10.43
C GLU A 115 3.83 9.93 -9.86
N TYR A 116 3.35 8.70 -9.87
CA TYR A 116 2.10 8.34 -9.22
C TYR A 116 2.14 8.63 -7.72
N ILE A 117 3.21 8.20 -7.02
CA ILE A 117 3.36 8.44 -5.59
C ILE A 117 3.44 9.93 -5.30
N LYS A 118 4.27 10.70 -6.02
CA LYS A 118 4.41 12.15 -5.84
C LYS A 118 3.13 12.94 -6.03
N LYS A 119 2.22 12.44 -6.84
CA LYS A 119 0.90 13.08 -7.05
C LYS A 119 0.10 13.20 -5.75
N TYR A 120 0.21 12.22 -4.84
CA TYR A 120 -0.53 12.14 -3.58
C TYR A 120 0.37 12.33 -2.35
N VAL A 121 1.65 12.07 -2.49
CA VAL A 121 2.68 12.18 -1.45
C VAL A 121 3.82 13.04 -1.99
N PRO A 122 3.62 14.36 -2.17
CA PRO A 122 4.63 15.24 -2.80
C PRO A 122 5.88 15.44 -1.94
N GLU A 123 5.76 15.35 -0.63
CA GLU A 123 6.86 15.57 0.30
C GLU A 123 7.67 14.29 0.51
N VAL A 124 9.00 14.42 0.37
CA VAL A 124 9.93 13.31 0.56
C VAL A 124 9.88 12.82 2.02
N ARG A 125 9.89 11.51 2.21
CA ARG A 125 9.93 10.83 3.51
C ARG A 125 8.69 11.03 4.40
N THR A 126 7.54 11.32 3.80
CA THR A 126 6.27 11.40 4.53
C THR A 126 5.39 10.17 4.32
N GLY A 127 5.39 9.54 3.14
CA GLY A 127 4.66 8.30 2.87
C GLY A 127 5.38 7.07 3.43
N LEU A 128 4.65 6.23 4.18
CA LEU A 128 5.16 4.97 4.71
C LEU A 128 4.76 3.83 3.79
N LEU A 129 5.73 2.98 3.42
CA LEU A 129 5.46 1.74 2.71
C LEU A 129 4.61 0.82 3.58
N ALA A 130 3.53 0.24 3.03
CA ALA A 130 2.59 -0.61 3.74
C ALA A 130 2.24 -1.88 2.94
N GLY A 131 1.94 -2.97 3.63
CA GLY A 131 1.54 -4.25 3.03
C GLY A 131 1.66 -5.42 3.99
N ASN A 132 1.40 -6.62 3.51
CA ASN A 132 1.68 -7.86 4.23
C ASN A 132 3.08 -8.36 3.90
N SER A 133 3.92 -8.61 4.90
CA SER A 133 5.33 -9.00 4.74
C SER A 133 6.11 -8.04 3.83
N VAL A 134 5.69 -6.80 3.82
CA VAL A 134 6.16 -5.74 2.91
C VAL A 134 7.66 -5.43 3.02
N HIS A 135 8.33 -5.96 4.03
CA HIS A 135 9.78 -5.93 4.13
C HIS A 135 10.46 -6.64 2.95
N MET A 136 9.84 -7.70 2.40
CA MET A 136 10.37 -8.39 1.22
C MET A 136 10.24 -7.50 -0.02
N ASP A 137 9.07 -6.91 -0.25
CA ASP A 137 8.87 -5.92 -1.32
C ASP A 137 9.88 -4.79 -1.22
N ARG A 138 10.07 -4.25 0.01
CA ARG A 138 11.05 -3.20 0.24
C ARG A 138 12.48 -3.62 -0.14
N PHE A 139 12.92 -4.84 0.17
CA PHE A 139 14.25 -5.29 -0.19
C PHE A 139 14.43 -5.35 -1.70
N PHE A 140 13.47 -5.88 -2.44
CA PHE A 140 13.50 -5.87 -3.89
C PHE A 140 13.44 -4.46 -4.46
N MET A 141 12.60 -3.58 -3.91
CA MET A 141 12.51 -2.18 -4.34
C MET A 141 13.80 -1.40 -4.03
N MET A 142 14.52 -1.69 -2.96
CA MET A 142 15.85 -1.10 -2.71
C MET A 142 16.84 -1.44 -3.81
N LYS A 143 16.73 -2.61 -4.40
CA LYS A 143 17.57 -3.07 -5.51
C LYS A 143 17.13 -2.48 -6.85
N GLU A 144 15.83 -2.44 -7.11
CA GLU A 144 15.28 -2.21 -8.46
C GLU A 144 14.56 -0.87 -8.62
N PHE A 145 14.01 -0.28 -7.54
CA PHE A 145 13.29 1.00 -7.53
C PHE A 145 13.89 1.99 -6.52
N PRO A 146 15.22 2.29 -6.58
CA PRO A 146 15.89 3.13 -5.58
C PRO A 146 15.29 4.54 -5.49
N LYS A 147 14.84 5.14 -6.60
CA LYS A 147 14.22 6.47 -6.58
C LYS A 147 12.92 6.50 -5.78
N VAL A 148 12.13 5.43 -5.86
CA VAL A 148 10.90 5.29 -5.08
C VAL A 148 11.24 5.15 -3.59
N ILE A 149 12.19 4.29 -3.26
CA ILE A 149 12.62 4.06 -1.87
C ILE A 149 13.21 5.33 -1.25
N ASP A 150 13.98 6.12 -2.00
CA ASP A 150 14.55 7.40 -1.53
C ASP A 150 13.46 8.44 -1.25
N HIS A 151 12.33 8.38 -1.95
CA HIS A 151 11.19 9.26 -1.75
C HIS A 151 10.37 8.85 -0.50
N LEU A 152 10.26 7.56 -0.20
CA LEU A 152 9.47 7.04 0.91
C LEU A 152 10.19 7.18 2.26
N HIS A 153 9.41 7.13 3.33
CA HIS A 153 9.95 7.05 4.68
C HIS A 153 10.67 5.71 4.91
N TYR A 154 11.69 5.68 5.78
CA TYR A 154 12.42 4.45 6.06
C TYR A 154 11.63 3.41 6.88
N ARG A 155 10.59 3.83 7.61
CA ARG A 155 9.69 2.93 8.35
C ARG A 155 8.66 2.29 7.44
N ASN A 156 8.17 1.11 7.85
CA ASN A 156 7.08 0.40 7.17
C ASN A 156 5.90 0.23 8.12
N VAL A 157 4.72 0.05 7.54
CA VAL A 157 3.55 -0.52 8.21
C VAL A 157 3.36 -1.95 7.68
N ASP A 158 3.90 -2.92 8.40
CA ASP A 158 3.79 -4.34 8.03
C ASP A 158 2.64 -5.00 8.80
N VAL A 159 1.55 -5.29 8.08
CA VAL A 159 0.33 -5.87 8.64
C VAL A 159 0.58 -7.29 9.16
N SER A 160 1.50 -8.02 8.54
CA SER A 160 1.89 -9.36 9.01
C SER A 160 2.53 -9.34 10.40
N SER A 161 3.22 -8.26 10.78
CA SER A 161 3.78 -8.12 12.13
C SER A 161 2.67 -8.04 13.19
N ILE A 162 1.58 -7.30 12.89
CA ILE A 162 0.41 -7.24 13.77
C ILE A 162 -0.27 -8.60 13.86
N MET A 163 -0.42 -9.27 12.73
CA MET A 163 -0.97 -10.62 12.65
C MET A 163 -0.20 -11.61 13.52
N GLU A 164 1.12 -11.68 13.35
CA GLU A 164 1.99 -12.59 14.08
C GLU A 164 1.98 -12.32 15.61
N PHE A 165 1.94 -11.04 15.99
CA PHE A 165 1.80 -10.66 17.39
C PHE A 165 0.39 -11.01 17.91
N GLY A 166 -0.65 -10.78 17.12
CA GLY A 166 -2.02 -11.11 17.45
C GLY A 166 -2.25 -12.60 17.75
N TYR A 167 -1.68 -13.49 16.94
CA TYR A 167 -1.76 -14.94 17.19
C TYR A 167 -1.08 -15.38 18.49
N ARG A 168 -0.06 -14.65 18.95
CA ARG A 168 0.61 -14.92 20.24
C ARG A 168 -0.15 -14.33 21.42
N HIS A 169 -0.71 -13.14 21.24
CA HIS A 169 -1.36 -12.38 22.32
C HIS A 169 -2.85 -12.73 22.48
N ASN A 170 -3.61 -12.81 21.39
CA ASN A 170 -5.04 -13.11 21.42
C ASN A 170 -5.47 -14.07 20.29
N PRO A 171 -5.03 -15.34 20.32
CA PRO A 171 -5.25 -16.29 19.24
C PRO A 171 -6.72 -16.62 19.00
N LYS A 172 -7.60 -16.46 19.99
CA LYS A 172 -9.05 -16.69 19.82
C LYS A 172 -9.68 -15.61 18.96
N LEU A 173 -9.32 -14.33 19.19
CA LEU A 173 -9.80 -13.23 18.38
C LEU A 173 -9.26 -13.33 16.95
N MET A 174 -7.98 -13.65 16.77
CA MET A 174 -7.36 -13.78 15.46
C MET A 174 -8.01 -14.86 14.58
N LYS A 175 -8.58 -15.90 15.18
CA LYS A 175 -9.36 -16.91 14.44
C LYS A 175 -10.69 -16.41 13.88
N MET A 176 -11.15 -15.25 14.35
CA MET A 176 -12.38 -14.60 13.87
C MET A 176 -12.14 -13.71 12.65
N PHE A 177 -10.88 -13.50 12.26
CA PHE A 177 -10.57 -12.78 11.04
C PHE A 177 -11.17 -13.47 9.82
N PRO A 178 -11.86 -12.76 8.90
CA PRO A 178 -12.42 -13.34 7.69
C PRO A 178 -11.34 -14.04 6.85
N LYS A 179 -11.67 -15.19 6.28
CA LYS A 179 -10.75 -15.89 5.39
C LYS A 179 -10.52 -15.06 4.13
N LYS A 180 -9.26 -14.99 3.69
CA LYS A 180 -8.90 -14.35 2.43
C LYS A 180 -9.58 -15.06 1.25
N THR A 181 -9.96 -14.28 0.24
CA THR A 181 -10.62 -14.81 -0.97
C THR A 181 -9.64 -15.51 -1.90
N GLY A 182 -8.34 -15.18 -1.80
CA GLY A 182 -7.27 -15.87 -2.51
C GLY A 182 -7.28 -15.66 -4.02
N ALA A 183 -7.62 -14.45 -4.47
CA ALA A 183 -7.59 -14.12 -5.90
C ALA A 183 -6.17 -14.06 -6.50
N HIS A 184 -5.12 -13.96 -5.64
CA HIS A 184 -3.70 -13.97 -6.01
C HIS A 184 -3.36 -13.01 -7.17
N THR A 185 -3.81 -11.78 -7.07
CA THR A 185 -3.34 -10.65 -7.89
C THR A 185 -2.82 -9.57 -6.97
N ALA A 186 -1.73 -8.90 -7.34
CA ALA A 186 -1.11 -7.85 -6.53
C ALA A 186 -2.14 -6.82 -6.01
N LYS A 187 -3.07 -6.38 -6.87
CA LYS A 187 -4.13 -5.44 -6.45
C LYS A 187 -5.09 -6.04 -5.41
N SER A 188 -5.52 -7.30 -5.58
CA SER A 188 -6.42 -7.94 -4.61
C SER A 188 -5.74 -8.14 -3.26
N ASP A 189 -4.46 -8.48 -3.26
CA ASP A 189 -3.67 -8.71 -2.06
C ASP A 189 -3.46 -7.42 -1.27
N ILE A 190 -3.27 -6.27 -1.96
CA ILE A 190 -3.26 -4.94 -1.33
C ILE A 190 -4.62 -4.63 -0.68
N LEU A 191 -5.73 -4.80 -1.41
CA LEU A 191 -7.06 -4.51 -0.88
C LEU A 191 -7.38 -5.38 0.36
N GLU A 192 -7.03 -6.66 0.32
CA GLU A 192 -7.16 -7.55 1.47
C GLU A 192 -6.29 -7.10 2.65
N SER A 193 -5.08 -6.57 2.39
CA SER A 193 -4.18 -6.05 3.43
C SER A 193 -4.73 -4.79 4.10
N ILE A 194 -5.35 -3.88 3.32
CA ILE A 194 -6.04 -2.69 3.83
C ILE A 194 -7.21 -3.11 4.73
N GLU A 195 -8.07 -4.02 4.26
CA GLU A 195 -9.20 -4.52 5.04
C GLU A 195 -8.75 -5.27 6.30
N GLN A 196 -7.62 -5.98 6.24
CA GLN A 196 -7.01 -6.62 7.40
C GLN A 196 -6.57 -5.59 8.45
N LEU A 197 -5.93 -4.49 8.05
CA LEU A 197 -5.54 -3.42 8.96
C LEU A 197 -6.76 -2.69 9.55
N LYS A 198 -7.81 -2.45 8.74
CA LYS A 198 -9.10 -1.92 9.23
C LYS A 198 -9.73 -2.83 10.28
N TRP A 199 -9.68 -4.14 10.06
CA TRP A 199 -10.18 -5.12 11.02
C TRP A 199 -9.41 -5.06 12.35
N TYR A 200 -8.05 -4.97 12.30
CA TYR A 200 -7.25 -4.82 13.50
C TYR A 200 -7.57 -3.51 14.22
N ARG A 201 -7.72 -2.42 13.50
CA ARG A 201 -8.12 -1.12 14.09
C ARG A 201 -9.43 -1.22 14.84
N LYS A 202 -10.39 -1.97 14.31
CA LYS A 202 -11.73 -2.09 14.88
C LYS A 202 -11.82 -3.06 16.06
N TYR A 203 -11.11 -4.18 16.01
CA TYR A 203 -11.34 -5.30 16.94
C TYR A 203 -10.14 -5.68 17.79
N TYR A 204 -8.93 -5.31 17.38
CA TYR A 204 -7.71 -5.71 18.06
C TYR A 204 -7.06 -4.58 18.86
N PHE A 205 -7.11 -3.34 18.35
CA PHE A 205 -6.64 -2.16 19.08
C PHE A 205 -7.73 -1.61 19.99
N LYS A 206 -7.35 -0.78 20.94
CA LYS A 206 -8.29 -0.09 21.81
C LYS A 206 -9.16 0.87 21.00
N SER A 207 -10.46 0.96 21.37
CA SER A 207 -11.35 2.00 20.89
C SER A 207 -10.93 3.39 21.41
N GLU A 208 -11.57 4.45 20.91
CA GLU A 208 -11.33 5.81 21.43
C GLU A 208 -11.71 5.93 22.89
N GLU A 209 -12.83 5.30 23.31
CA GLU A 209 -13.31 5.27 24.69
C GLU A 209 -12.32 4.56 25.60
N GLU A 210 -11.92 3.33 25.25
CA GLU A 210 -10.93 2.56 26.00
C GLU A 210 -9.58 3.28 26.07
N THR A 211 -9.22 4.01 25.02
CA THR A 211 -8.00 4.82 24.96
C THR A 211 -8.08 5.99 25.94
N LYS A 212 -9.21 6.72 26.01
CA LYS A 212 -9.43 7.80 26.98
C LYS A 212 -9.33 7.30 28.42
N GLU A 213 -10.04 6.21 28.75
CA GLU A 213 -9.98 5.59 30.08
C GLU A 213 -8.54 5.18 30.44
N THR A 214 -7.80 4.67 29.47
CA THR A 214 -6.40 4.28 29.69
C THR A 214 -5.51 5.49 29.92
N ILE A 215 -5.68 6.57 29.16
CA ILE A 215 -4.92 7.81 29.35
C ILE A 215 -5.21 8.40 30.73
N GLU A 216 -6.47 8.46 31.15
CA GLU A 216 -6.86 8.94 32.48
C GLU A 216 -6.21 8.11 33.60
N SER A 217 -6.25 6.78 33.47
CA SER A 217 -5.60 5.87 34.43
C SER A 217 -4.09 6.12 34.50
N LEU A 218 -3.41 6.13 33.36
CA LEU A 218 -1.95 6.33 33.31
C LEU A 218 -1.55 7.72 33.81
N SER A 219 -2.33 8.75 33.49
CA SER A 219 -2.08 10.13 33.96
C SER A 219 -2.18 10.27 35.47
N SER A 220 -3.01 9.44 36.13
CA SER A 220 -3.10 9.42 37.60
C SER A 220 -1.88 8.77 38.29
N GLU A 221 -1.11 7.98 37.54
CA GLU A 221 0.09 7.30 38.03
C GLU A 221 1.38 8.10 37.79
N LEU A 222 1.31 9.15 36.92
CA LEU A 222 2.47 9.98 36.58
C LEU A 222 2.67 11.11 37.62
N PRO A 223 3.92 11.54 37.88
CA PRO A 223 4.21 12.73 38.66
C PRO A 223 3.59 13.98 38.03
N GLU A 224 3.11 14.94 38.83
CA GLU A 224 2.45 16.18 38.34
C GLU A 224 3.28 17.01 37.34
N GLU A 225 4.60 16.87 37.34
CA GLU A 225 5.50 17.54 36.39
C GLU A 225 5.41 16.99 34.96
N GLU A 226 5.16 15.68 34.78
CA GLU A 226 5.08 15.01 33.46
C GLU A 226 3.69 15.12 32.82
N THR A 227 2.63 15.34 33.60
CA THR A 227 1.26 15.47 33.10
C THR A 227 1.03 16.77 32.33
N LYS A 228 1.83 17.83 32.56
CA LYS A 228 1.68 19.12 31.87
C LYS A 228 2.12 19.08 30.40
N ASP A 229 3.07 18.25 30.04
CA ASP A 229 3.55 18.13 28.65
C ASP A 229 2.55 17.39 27.76
N ILE A 230 1.85 16.38 28.28
CA ILE A 230 0.85 15.59 27.54
C ILE A 230 -0.37 16.45 27.17
N SER A 231 -0.79 17.37 28.03
CA SER A 231 -1.94 18.25 27.80
C SER A 231 -1.69 19.36 26.77
N THR A 232 -0.42 19.67 26.46
CA THR A 232 -0.05 20.72 25.50
C THR A 232 0.13 20.20 24.07
N GLU A 233 0.40 18.92 23.86
CA GLU A 233 0.54 18.32 22.54
C GLU A 233 -0.80 17.97 21.89
N THR A 234 -1.84 17.65 22.67
CA THR A 234 -3.19 17.36 22.16
C THR A 234 -3.92 18.56 21.54
N ASN A 235 -3.41 19.78 21.69
CA ASN A 235 -3.99 21.01 21.11
C ASN A 235 -3.27 21.49 19.83
N LYS A 236 -2.35 20.71 19.24
CA LYS A 236 -1.58 21.08 18.04
C LYS A 236 -1.76 20.15 16.84
N GLU A 237 -2.64 19.15 16.90
CA GLU A 237 -2.98 18.28 15.76
C GLU A 237 -4.24 18.68 15.01
#